data_92a3b26cb69ce43277cfa11f687017ed
#
_entry.id   92a3b26cb69ce43277cfa11f687017ed
#
_cell.length_a   1.000
_cell.length_b   1.000
_cell.length_c   1.000
_cell.angle_alpha   90.00
_cell.angle_beta   90.00
_cell.angle_gamma   90.00
#
_symmetry.space_group_name_H-M   'P 1'
#
loop_
_entity.id
_entity.type
_entity.pdbx_description
1 polymer ?
#
loop_
_entity_poly.entity_id
_entity_poly.type
_entity_poly.pdbx_seq_one_letter_code
_entity_poly.pdbx_strand_id
1 'polypeptide(L)'
;MRGGPSVGRAARRGGALMLVAAACAAAALAAVGIAAGGELPDPPPPPFTDAELQVDQRPGQPLREPPRIQAEDGVASIDLTARATRLVAGVDAVYTPYNAMMPSPTVELDPGDLLRIKLANQNPYGQPTNLHVHGMHVSPKSPGDNVYLNIPSQSSYQFRYPVPRDHVPGMYWYHPHRHPIAQPQVFGGQAGTIIVRGGLDEVPGVGDVRDRVMVFQATQVNNQGRVIATPSNSAPRRQLQLINGQLRPTIDIRPGETQRWRILNGSSDKFLVLRLQGHAMWQIANDGNPLATPIRTTAQFIGPGERREILVRASKTPGRVALQSMNFVPVTKQPSYSAPTRTIATMAIGGRAVEPRPIPAKLVPVEDLRGVPIARKREIVLSEGFNPGPPPQPSFFINGKEFDPNRIDQTMRLNTVEEWTVRNVTDEWHTLHVHINPYQVIKINGKPVKPILWDDNVVMGPNGGSVTWRTRFTDFTGKFVMHCHVLFHEDKGMMSAIQIVD
;
A
#
# COMPACT_ATOMS: atom_id res chain seq x y z
N MET A 1 -72.40 -6.82 -20.08
CA MET A 1 -72.45 -5.71 -19.08
C MET A 1 -71.10 -5.69 -18.37
N ARG A 2 -70.31 -4.78 -18.71
CA ARG A 2 -69.68 -3.70 -17.99
C ARG A 2 -68.93 -4.12 -16.69
N GLY A 3 -67.59 -3.97 -16.69
CA GLY A 3 -66.83 -3.21 -15.83
C GLY A 3 -65.35 -3.56 -15.91
N GLY A 4 -64.53 -2.65 -16.40
CA GLY A 4 -63.11 -2.79 -16.46
C GLY A 4 -62.42 -2.42 -15.13
N PRO A 5 -61.18 -2.84 -14.85
CA PRO A 5 -60.43 -2.39 -13.73
C PRO A 5 -59.40 -1.30 -14.10
N SER A 6 -59.27 -0.39 -13.17
CA SER A 6 -58.40 0.77 -13.12
C SER A 6 -56.91 0.42 -13.03
N VAL A 7 -56.13 1.16 -13.83
CA VAL A 7 -54.65 1.16 -13.80
C VAL A 7 -54.19 1.95 -12.56
N GLY A 8 -53.55 1.25 -11.62
CA GLY A 8 -52.80 1.83 -10.50
C GLY A 8 -51.38 2.24 -10.90
N ARG A 9 -51.08 3.53 -10.72
CA ARG A 9 -49.74 4.11 -10.87
C ARG A 9 -48.79 3.51 -9.86
N ALA A 10 -47.76 2.77 -10.29
CA ALA A 10 -46.57 2.47 -9.49
C ALA A 10 -45.55 3.61 -9.64
N ALA A 11 -45.30 4.24 -8.51
CA ALA A 11 -44.45 5.42 -8.41
C ALA A 11 -42.96 5.10 -8.50
N ARG A 12 -42.27 6.01 -9.14
CA ARG A 12 -40.81 6.15 -9.26
C ARG A 12 -40.13 6.06 -7.89
N ARG A 13 -39.35 5.02 -7.67
CA ARG A 13 -38.27 4.94 -6.67
C ARG A 13 -37.09 4.18 -7.27
N GLY A 14 -36.38 4.78 -8.20
CA GLY A 14 -35.22 4.17 -8.87
C GLY A 14 -34.07 5.13 -9.14
N GLY A 15 -34.19 6.40 -8.75
CA GLY A 15 -33.20 7.42 -9.15
C GLY A 15 -32.08 7.73 -8.15
N ALA A 16 -32.23 7.36 -6.90
CA ALA A 16 -31.26 7.77 -5.87
C ALA A 16 -30.08 6.78 -5.67
N LEU A 17 -30.26 5.50 -6.00
CA LEU A 17 -29.18 4.50 -5.86
C LEU A 17 -28.12 4.57 -6.97
N MET A 18 -28.48 5.03 -8.17
CA MET A 18 -27.51 5.13 -9.26
C MET A 18 -26.54 6.33 -9.13
N LEU A 19 -26.92 7.40 -8.45
CA LEU A 19 -26.05 8.57 -8.27
C LEU A 19 -24.94 8.34 -7.23
N VAL A 20 -25.20 7.54 -6.19
CA VAL A 20 -24.22 7.22 -5.15
C VAL A 20 -23.15 6.25 -5.70
N ALA A 21 -23.55 5.27 -6.51
CA ALA A 21 -22.61 4.35 -7.17
C ALA A 21 -21.71 5.07 -8.21
N ALA A 22 -22.24 6.08 -8.91
CA ALA A 22 -21.46 6.87 -9.86
C ALA A 22 -20.44 7.80 -9.18
N ALA A 23 -20.75 8.35 -8.00
CA ALA A 23 -19.84 9.18 -7.23
C ALA A 23 -18.69 8.37 -6.62
N CYS A 24 -18.95 7.15 -6.13
CA CYS A 24 -17.91 6.24 -5.63
C CYS A 24 -17.01 5.71 -6.75
N ALA A 25 -17.56 5.43 -7.95
CA ALA A 25 -16.77 5.02 -9.11
C ALA A 25 -15.89 6.17 -9.65
N ALA A 26 -16.35 7.41 -9.58
CA ALA A 26 -15.57 8.59 -9.96
C ALA A 26 -14.42 8.87 -8.98
N ALA A 27 -14.62 8.65 -7.67
CA ALA A 27 -13.56 8.75 -6.67
C ALA A 27 -12.49 7.66 -6.84
N ALA A 28 -12.89 6.42 -7.17
CA ALA A 28 -11.95 5.34 -7.45
C ALA A 28 -11.16 5.58 -8.75
N LEU A 29 -11.79 6.15 -9.79
CA LEU A 29 -11.13 6.50 -11.05
C LEU A 29 -10.14 7.67 -10.89
N ALA A 30 -10.47 8.66 -10.05
CA ALA A 30 -9.56 9.76 -9.72
C ALA A 30 -8.37 9.27 -8.86
N ALA A 31 -8.58 8.23 -8.03
CA ALA A 31 -7.57 7.65 -7.17
C ALA A 31 -6.50 6.86 -7.93
N VAL A 32 -6.83 6.31 -9.09
CA VAL A 32 -5.86 5.58 -9.94
C VAL A 32 -5.16 6.52 -10.94
N GLY A 33 -5.35 7.85 -10.82
CA GLY A 33 -4.72 8.84 -11.70
C GLY A 33 -5.34 8.91 -13.10
N ILE A 34 -6.47 8.26 -13.33
CA ILE A 34 -7.22 8.33 -14.60
C ILE A 34 -8.27 9.43 -14.42
N ALA A 35 -7.81 10.67 -14.30
CA ALA A 35 -8.71 11.81 -14.14
C ALA A 35 -9.25 12.30 -15.49
N ALA A 36 -10.56 12.37 -15.59
CA ALA A 36 -11.16 13.52 -16.24
C ALA A 36 -10.94 14.71 -15.28
N GLY A 37 -10.34 15.82 -15.76
CA GLY A 37 -9.84 16.94 -14.95
C GLY A 37 -10.92 17.77 -14.22
N GLY A 38 -11.65 17.15 -13.30
CA GLY A 38 -12.58 17.81 -12.40
C GLY A 38 -12.05 17.78 -10.96
N GLU A 39 -12.22 18.88 -10.23
CA GLU A 39 -11.98 18.91 -8.78
C GLU A 39 -12.89 17.88 -8.08
N LEU A 40 -12.32 17.10 -7.16
CA LEU A 40 -13.12 16.24 -6.29
C LEU A 40 -14.05 17.13 -5.45
N PRO A 41 -15.34 16.78 -5.31
CA PRO A 41 -16.25 17.52 -4.43
C PRO A 41 -15.71 17.53 -2.99
N ASP A 42 -15.89 18.65 -2.29
CA ASP A 42 -15.53 18.73 -0.88
C ASP A 42 -16.23 17.60 -0.09
N PRO A 43 -15.47 16.87 0.75
CA PRO A 43 -16.03 15.80 1.55
C PRO A 43 -17.06 16.37 2.54
N PRO A 44 -18.10 15.61 2.89
CA PRO A 44 -19.03 16.01 3.95
C PRO A 44 -18.25 16.24 5.26
N PRO A 45 -18.69 17.17 6.11
CA PRO A 45 -18.04 17.44 7.39
C PRO A 45 -17.95 16.16 8.23
N PRO A 46 -16.84 15.97 8.95
CA PRO A 46 -16.63 14.76 9.74
C PRO A 46 -17.67 14.64 10.84
N PRO A 47 -18.11 13.43 11.17
CA PRO A 47 -19.09 13.20 12.23
C PRO A 47 -18.56 13.47 13.65
N PHE A 48 -17.27 13.80 13.80
CA PHE A 48 -16.61 14.10 15.06
C PHE A 48 -16.05 15.52 15.07
N THR A 49 -16.14 16.20 16.21
CA THR A 49 -15.59 17.54 16.38
C THR A 49 -14.06 17.50 16.52
N ASP A 50 -13.39 18.53 16.06
CA ASP A 50 -11.92 18.68 16.21
C ASP A 50 -11.44 18.60 17.67
N ALA A 51 -12.32 18.84 18.65
CA ALA A 51 -12.03 18.75 20.08
C ALA A 51 -11.70 17.31 20.54
N GLU A 52 -12.33 16.28 19.96
CA GLU A 52 -12.05 14.87 20.29
C GLU A 52 -10.75 14.36 19.66
N LEU A 53 -10.22 15.10 18.68
CA LEU A 53 -8.99 14.81 17.97
C LEU A 53 -7.76 15.51 18.58
N GLN A 54 -7.93 16.34 19.61
CA GLN A 54 -6.90 17.25 20.14
C GLN A 54 -5.90 16.61 21.11
N VAL A 55 -6.03 15.35 21.48
CA VAL A 55 -5.29 14.77 22.61
C VAL A 55 -3.78 14.65 22.40
N ASP A 56 -3.23 14.82 21.18
CA ASP A 56 -1.78 14.80 20.91
C ASP A 56 -1.32 15.87 19.91
N GLN A 57 -1.80 17.08 20.06
CA GLN A 57 -1.39 18.22 19.23
C GLN A 57 -0.08 18.86 19.71
N ARG A 58 0.96 18.07 19.90
CA ARG A 58 2.29 18.69 19.95
C ARG A 58 2.59 19.27 18.55
N PRO A 59 3.13 20.50 18.45
CA PRO A 59 3.56 21.05 17.17
C PRO A 59 4.46 20.02 16.47
N GLY A 60 4.18 19.72 15.21
CA GLY A 60 4.92 18.70 14.46
C GLY A 60 6.41 19.01 14.46
N GLN A 61 7.19 18.06 14.92
CA GLN A 61 8.64 18.10 14.83
C GLN A 61 9.05 18.02 13.34
N PRO A 62 10.24 18.48 12.96
CA PRO A 62 10.77 18.25 11.62
C PRO A 62 10.68 16.77 11.24
N LEU A 63 10.29 16.48 9.98
CA LEU A 63 10.25 15.13 9.48
C LEU A 63 11.64 14.48 9.60
N ARG A 64 11.71 13.38 10.31
CA ARG A 64 12.89 12.52 10.37
C ARG A 64 12.71 11.40 9.36
N GLU A 65 13.69 11.22 8.51
CA GLU A 65 13.74 10.12 7.57
C GLU A 65 14.37 8.89 8.24
N PRO A 66 14.00 7.66 7.84
CA PRO A 66 14.67 6.47 8.34
C PRO A 66 16.15 6.50 7.94
N PRO A 67 17.07 5.97 8.78
CA PRO A 67 18.46 5.83 8.41
C PRO A 67 18.60 5.02 7.12
N ARG A 68 19.59 5.37 6.29
CA ARG A 68 19.88 4.69 5.04
C ARG A 68 21.11 3.80 5.19
N ILE A 69 21.00 2.55 4.79
CA ILE A 69 22.08 1.58 4.71
C ILE A 69 22.34 1.34 3.23
N GLN A 70 23.53 1.67 2.78
CA GLN A 70 23.93 1.50 1.38
C GLN A 70 24.69 0.18 1.20
N ALA A 71 24.61 -0.38 0.00
CA ALA A 71 25.45 -1.51 -0.37
C ALA A 71 26.92 -1.09 -0.42
N GLU A 72 27.79 -1.96 0.07
CA GLU A 72 29.25 -1.85 -0.02
C GLU A 72 29.76 -3.07 -0.77
N ASP A 73 30.60 -2.86 -1.79
CA ASP A 73 31.16 -3.92 -2.63
C ASP A 73 30.12 -4.91 -3.18
N GLY A 74 28.95 -4.39 -3.61
CA GLY A 74 27.87 -5.20 -4.19
C GLY A 74 27.04 -5.98 -3.14
N VAL A 75 27.13 -5.62 -1.85
CA VAL A 75 26.40 -6.28 -0.78
C VAL A 75 25.74 -5.28 0.16
N ALA A 76 24.42 -5.26 0.21
CA ALA A 76 23.66 -4.57 1.25
C ALA A 76 23.39 -5.54 2.41
N SER A 77 23.83 -5.21 3.62
CA SER A 77 23.66 -6.07 4.80
C SER A 77 22.96 -5.34 5.94
N ILE A 78 21.94 -5.97 6.53
CA ILE A 78 21.25 -5.45 7.70
C ILE A 78 20.91 -6.57 8.68
N ASP A 79 21.13 -6.30 9.97
CA ASP A 79 20.65 -7.13 11.06
C ASP A 79 19.37 -6.52 11.64
N LEU A 80 18.28 -7.26 11.59
CA LEU A 80 16.98 -6.89 12.13
C LEU A 80 16.70 -7.67 13.41
N THR A 81 16.22 -6.97 14.43
CA THR A 81 15.76 -7.58 15.68
C THR A 81 14.34 -7.13 15.97
N ALA A 82 13.38 -8.07 15.91
CA ALA A 82 12.00 -7.82 16.30
C ALA A 82 11.88 -7.89 17.83
N ARG A 83 11.67 -6.73 18.50
CA ARG A 83 11.57 -6.67 19.98
C ARG A 83 10.61 -5.58 20.45
N ALA A 84 10.06 -5.75 21.63
CA ALA A 84 9.20 -4.74 22.24
C ALA A 84 9.96 -3.45 22.57
N THR A 85 9.30 -2.32 22.28
CA THR A 85 9.86 -0.99 22.54
C THR A 85 8.78 0.09 22.65
N ARG A 86 9.13 1.26 23.20
CA ARG A 86 8.31 2.47 23.28
C ARG A 86 8.94 3.56 22.43
N LEU A 87 8.43 3.80 21.23
CA LEU A 87 9.15 4.62 20.25
C LEU A 87 8.43 5.85 19.72
N VAL A 88 7.11 5.89 19.80
CA VAL A 88 6.38 6.99 19.15
C VAL A 88 6.39 8.20 20.05
N ALA A 89 7.02 9.30 19.58
CA ALA A 89 7.07 10.56 20.32
C ALA A 89 5.67 11.07 20.66
N GLY A 90 5.39 11.28 21.94
CA GLY A 90 4.10 11.74 22.44
C GLY A 90 3.07 10.64 22.64
N VAL A 91 3.41 9.37 22.43
CA VAL A 91 2.55 8.22 22.67
C VAL A 91 3.26 7.22 23.56
N ASP A 92 2.74 6.99 24.75
CA ASP A 92 3.23 5.93 25.64
C ASP A 92 2.56 4.60 25.26
N ALA A 93 3.09 3.95 24.23
CA ALA A 93 2.61 2.68 23.74
C ALA A 93 3.76 1.70 23.45
N VAL A 94 3.53 0.41 23.65
CA VAL A 94 4.49 -0.65 23.35
C VAL A 94 4.25 -1.17 21.94
N TYR A 95 5.29 -1.06 21.12
CA TYR A 95 5.39 -1.55 19.76
C TYR A 95 6.37 -2.72 19.66
N THR A 96 6.42 -3.41 18.55
CA THR A 96 7.38 -4.49 18.28
C THR A 96 8.14 -4.28 16.97
N PRO A 97 8.66 -3.09 16.68
CA PRO A 97 9.34 -2.82 15.42
C PRO A 97 10.67 -3.54 15.32
N TYR A 98 11.26 -3.54 14.13
CA TYR A 98 12.64 -3.96 13.97
C TYR A 98 13.61 -2.89 14.52
N ASN A 99 14.65 -3.32 15.22
CA ASN A 99 15.75 -2.49 15.75
C ASN A 99 15.29 -1.31 16.61
N ALA A 100 14.14 -1.45 17.27
CA ALA A 100 13.55 -0.37 18.04
C ALA A 100 13.35 0.92 17.22
N MET A 101 13.03 0.83 15.95
CA MET A 101 12.83 1.94 15.00
C MET A 101 11.51 1.82 14.26
N MET A 102 10.88 2.95 13.97
CA MET A 102 9.61 3.01 13.24
C MET A 102 9.61 4.22 12.30
N PRO A 103 9.72 3.99 10.98
CA PRO A 103 10.04 2.71 10.36
C PRO A 103 11.48 2.27 10.62
N SER A 104 11.77 1.03 10.30
CA SER A 104 13.12 0.48 10.29
C SER A 104 13.96 1.09 9.16
N PRO A 105 15.29 0.88 9.12
CA PRO A 105 16.15 1.52 8.13
C PRO A 105 15.71 1.30 6.68
N THR A 106 16.01 2.25 5.83
CA THR A 106 15.95 2.11 4.36
C THR A 106 17.23 1.44 3.88
N VAL A 107 17.10 0.35 3.14
CA VAL A 107 18.24 -0.30 2.49
C VAL A 107 18.34 0.18 1.05
N GLU A 108 19.52 0.60 0.61
CA GLU A 108 19.78 1.04 -0.75
C GLU A 108 20.80 0.13 -1.43
N LEU A 109 20.50 -0.29 -2.65
CA LEU A 109 21.32 -1.21 -3.44
C LEU A 109 21.10 -1.01 -4.95
N ASP A 110 22.00 -1.54 -5.74
CA ASP A 110 21.92 -1.53 -7.20
C ASP A 110 21.38 -2.87 -7.74
N PRO A 111 20.81 -2.89 -8.96
CA PRO A 111 20.55 -4.14 -9.66
C PRO A 111 21.83 -4.97 -9.83
N GLY A 112 21.77 -6.24 -9.44
CA GLY A 112 22.92 -7.15 -9.43
C GLY A 112 23.58 -7.34 -8.06
N ASP A 113 23.24 -6.52 -7.06
CA ASP A 113 23.73 -6.65 -5.70
C ASP A 113 23.11 -7.83 -4.95
N LEU A 114 23.72 -8.19 -3.84
CA LEU A 114 23.20 -9.14 -2.87
C LEU A 114 22.63 -8.41 -1.67
N LEU A 115 21.33 -8.56 -1.44
CA LEU A 115 20.72 -8.14 -0.17
C LEU A 115 20.80 -9.28 0.85
N ARG A 116 21.41 -9.00 2.02
CA ARG A 116 21.49 -9.90 3.17
C ARG A 116 20.74 -9.33 4.34
N ILE A 117 19.78 -10.09 4.87
CA ILE A 117 19.03 -9.70 6.07
C ILE A 117 19.10 -10.81 7.10
N LYS A 118 19.74 -10.53 8.25
CA LYS A 118 19.67 -11.42 9.40
C LYS A 118 18.53 -10.96 10.30
N LEU A 119 17.51 -11.80 10.46
CA LEU A 119 16.36 -11.52 11.31
C LEU A 119 16.47 -12.31 12.62
N ALA A 120 16.58 -11.62 13.74
CA ALA A 120 16.48 -12.18 15.09
C ALA A 120 15.05 -11.93 15.64
N ASN A 121 14.34 -12.99 15.95
CA ASN A 121 13.01 -12.93 16.54
C ASN A 121 13.10 -12.91 18.07
N GLN A 122 13.03 -11.73 18.66
CA GLN A 122 12.96 -11.51 20.11
C GLN A 122 11.55 -11.07 20.54
N ASN A 123 10.52 -11.60 19.84
CA ASN A 123 9.14 -11.28 20.17
C ASN A 123 8.81 -11.76 21.61
N PRO A 124 8.40 -10.85 22.51
CA PRO A 124 8.18 -11.19 23.92
C PRO A 124 6.95 -12.06 24.15
N TYR A 125 6.09 -12.20 23.14
CA TYR A 125 4.86 -13.00 23.23
C TYR A 125 5.03 -14.43 22.72
N GLY A 126 6.26 -14.88 22.45
CA GLY A 126 6.56 -16.23 21.99
C GLY A 126 6.14 -16.52 20.54
N GLN A 127 5.69 -15.50 19.80
CA GLN A 127 5.18 -15.68 18.46
C GLN A 127 6.30 -15.89 17.43
N PRO A 128 6.12 -16.80 16.47
CA PRO A 128 7.02 -16.95 15.35
C PRO A 128 6.91 -15.74 14.40
N THR A 129 7.89 -15.60 13.51
CA THR A 129 7.89 -14.58 12.43
C THR A 129 8.54 -15.14 11.18
N ASN A 130 8.56 -14.33 10.12
CA ASN A 130 9.37 -14.50 8.92
C ASN A 130 9.64 -13.12 8.31
N LEU A 131 10.10 -13.07 7.07
CA LEU A 131 10.32 -11.83 6.34
C LEU A 131 9.93 -12.02 4.88
N HIS A 132 9.31 -10.99 4.33
CA HIS A 132 8.99 -10.80 2.93
C HIS A 132 9.61 -9.49 2.43
N VAL A 133 10.15 -9.52 1.22
CA VAL A 133 10.64 -8.33 0.50
C VAL A 133 9.64 -7.95 -0.58
N HIS A 134 8.64 -7.19 -0.17
CA HIS A 134 7.45 -6.86 -0.94
C HIS A 134 7.76 -6.10 -2.23
N GLY A 135 7.30 -6.67 -3.32
CA GLY A 135 7.42 -6.14 -4.68
C GLY A 135 8.74 -6.47 -5.37
N MET A 136 9.74 -6.97 -4.67
CA MET A 136 11.00 -7.35 -5.29
C MET A 136 10.84 -8.62 -6.14
N HIS A 137 11.39 -8.58 -7.35
CA HIS A 137 11.48 -9.75 -8.22
C HIS A 137 12.71 -10.58 -7.86
N VAL A 138 12.55 -11.51 -6.91
CA VAL A 138 13.60 -12.36 -6.34
C VAL A 138 13.11 -13.80 -6.15
N SER A 139 14.03 -14.74 -5.92
CA SER A 139 13.66 -16.14 -5.73
C SER A 139 12.72 -16.38 -4.55
N PRO A 140 11.58 -17.10 -4.72
CA PRO A 140 10.67 -17.46 -3.64
C PRO A 140 11.17 -18.66 -2.82
N LYS A 141 12.33 -19.22 -3.13
CA LYS A 141 12.91 -20.37 -2.43
C LYS A 141 13.86 -19.91 -1.34
N SER A 142 13.95 -20.65 -0.23
CA SER A 142 14.97 -20.40 0.78
C SER A 142 16.39 -20.45 0.17
N PRO A 143 17.30 -19.58 0.60
CA PRO A 143 17.17 -18.56 1.65
C PRO A 143 16.62 -17.21 1.18
N GLY A 144 15.93 -17.14 0.04
CA GLY A 144 15.27 -15.96 -0.51
C GLY A 144 13.89 -15.70 0.12
N ASP A 145 12.92 -15.26 -0.70
CA ASP A 145 11.61 -14.77 -0.27
C ASP A 145 10.60 -15.91 0.02
N ASN A 146 11.00 -16.84 0.88
CA ASN A 146 10.14 -17.95 1.29
C ASN A 146 9.24 -17.57 2.47
N VAL A 147 8.01 -17.14 2.17
CA VAL A 147 7.02 -16.74 3.18
C VAL A 147 6.44 -17.91 3.99
N TYR A 148 6.74 -19.15 3.63
CA TYR A 148 6.36 -20.33 4.42
C TYR A 148 7.33 -20.62 5.58
N LEU A 149 8.45 -19.91 5.66
CA LEU A 149 9.38 -20.04 6.78
C LEU A 149 8.71 -19.73 8.11
N ASN A 150 9.15 -20.45 9.13
CA ASN A 150 8.75 -20.26 10.51
C ASN A 150 10.01 -20.04 11.35
N ILE A 151 10.22 -18.80 11.80
CA ILE A 151 11.33 -18.41 12.68
C ILE A 151 10.75 -18.33 14.11
N PRO A 152 10.99 -19.32 14.98
CA PRO A 152 10.47 -19.30 16.35
C PRO A 152 10.97 -18.08 17.14
N SER A 153 10.25 -17.72 18.20
CA SER A 153 10.78 -16.75 19.16
C SER A 153 12.12 -17.23 19.73
N GLN A 154 13.01 -16.28 20.02
CA GLN A 154 14.39 -16.51 20.50
C GLN A 154 15.29 -17.25 19.51
N SER A 155 14.96 -17.19 18.22
CA SER A 155 15.80 -17.73 17.15
C SER A 155 16.09 -16.69 16.06
N SER A 156 16.93 -17.03 15.11
CA SER A 156 17.26 -16.15 13.99
C SER A 156 17.38 -16.90 12.68
N TYR A 157 17.24 -16.18 11.57
CA TYR A 157 17.43 -16.70 10.23
C TYR A 157 18.18 -15.69 9.35
N GLN A 158 19.01 -16.20 8.44
CA GLN A 158 19.76 -15.40 7.47
C GLN A 158 19.13 -15.51 6.11
N PHE A 159 18.46 -14.45 5.67
CA PHE A 159 17.96 -14.31 4.31
C PHE A 159 19.05 -13.83 3.36
N ARG A 160 18.97 -14.27 2.10
CA ARG A 160 19.86 -13.86 1.01
C ARG A 160 19.04 -13.70 -0.26
N TYR A 161 19.02 -12.48 -0.78
CA TYR A 161 18.30 -12.12 -1.98
C TYR A 161 19.27 -11.62 -3.03
N PRO A 162 19.79 -12.50 -3.92
CA PRO A 162 20.49 -12.04 -5.13
C PRO A 162 19.51 -11.24 -5.98
N VAL A 163 19.78 -9.95 -6.18
CA VAL A 163 18.92 -9.08 -6.97
C VAL A 163 19.30 -9.23 -8.44
N PRO A 164 18.38 -9.56 -9.35
CA PRO A 164 18.67 -9.65 -10.78
C PRO A 164 19.27 -8.35 -11.33
N ARG A 165 20.17 -8.45 -12.33
CA ARG A 165 20.78 -7.28 -12.96
C ARG A 165 19.80 -6.42 -13.74
N ASP A 166 18.68 -6.99 -14.16
CA ASP A 166 17.57 -6.36 -14.86
C ASP A 166 16.40 -6.04 -13.93
N HIS A 167 16.59 -6.18 -12.62
CA HIS A 167 15.59 -5.80 -11.62
C HIS A 167 15.20 -4.32 -11.80
N VAL A 168 13.89 -4.04 -11.81
CA VAL A 168 13.38 -2.68 -12.01
C VAL A 168 13.82 -1.77 -10.85
N PRO A 169 14.51 -0.64 -11.12
CA PRO A 169 14.84 0.34 -10.09
C PRO A 169 13.60 1.05 -9.55
N GLY A 170 13.50 1.16 -8.22
CA GLY A 170 12.33 1.77 -7.58
C GLY A 170 12.28 1.57 -6.07
N MET A 171 11.13 1.85 -5.48
CA MET A 171 10.91 1.69 -4.04
C MET A 171 10.12 0.42 -3.74
N TYR A 172 10.71 -0.40 -2.90
CA TYR A 172 10.20 -1.65 -2.33
C TYR A 172 10.20 -1.57 -0.82
N TRP A 173 9.76 -2.64 -0.12
CA TRP A 173 9.77 -2.65 1.33
C TRP A 173 9.89 -4.05 1.89
N TYR A 174 10.15 -4.18 3.18
CA TYR A 174 10.23 -5.45 3.89
C TYR A 174 9.34 -5.44 5.13
N HIS A 175 8.67 -6.56 5.37
CA HIS A 175 7.77 -6.74 6.51
C HIS A 175 7.57 -8.23 6.84
N PRO A 176 7.01 -8.58 8.02
CA PRO A 176 6.68 -9.95 8.35
C PRO A 176 5.46 -10.44 7.54
N HIS A 177 5.47 -11.72 7.20
CA HIS A 177 4.42 -12.37 6.41
C HIS A 177 4.00 -13.72 7.00
N ARG A 178 4.12 -13.88 8.31
CA ARG A 178 3.83 -15.15 8.98
C ARG A 178 2.32 -15.30 9.22
N HIS A 179 1.66 -16.08 8.37
CA HIS A 179 0.25 -16.42 8.52
C HIS A 179 0.03 -17.29 9.79
N PRO A 180 -1.03 -17.05 10.62
CA PRO A 180 -2.08 -16.00 10.51
C PRO A 180 -1.83 -14.81 11.46
N ILE A 181 -0.60 -14.30 11.55
CA ILE A 181 -0.20 -13.25 12.48
C ILE A 181 0.60 -12.11 11.82
N ALA A 182 0.46 -11.95 10.51
CA ALA A 182 1.11 -10.85 9.77
C ALA A 182 0.57 -9.49 10.24
N GLN A 183 -0.74 -9.36 10.39
CA GLN A 183 -1.40 -8.13 10.83
C GLN A 183 -0.85 -7.57 12.14
N PRO A 184 -0.84 -8.30 13.28
CA PRO A 184 -0.35 -7.75 14.54
C PRO A 184 1.13 -7.36 14.50
N GLN A 185 1.95 -8.02 13.70
CA GLN A 185 3.37 -7.72 13.59
C GLN A 185 3.61 -6.42 12.80
N VAL A 186 2.97 -6.24 11.65
CA VAL A 186 3.02 -4.99 10.87
C VAL A 186 2.39 -3.84 11.66
N PHE A 187 1.25 -4.08 12.31
CA PHE A 187 0.58 -3.12 13.18
C PHE A 187 1.48 -2.69 14.35
N GLY A 188 2.31 -3.59 14.83
CA GLY A 188 3.35 -3.35 15.83
C GLY A 188 4.58 -2.59 15.33
N GLY A 189 4.60 -2.20 14.05
CA GLY A 189 5.64 -1.33 13.47
C GLY A 189 6.74 -2.07 12.69
N GLN A 190 6.60 -3.37 12.42
CA GLN A 190 7.59 -4.14 11.67
C GLN A 190 7.50 -3.82 10.18
N ALA A 191 8.20 -2.77 9.75
CA ALA A 191 8.30 -2.35 8.36
C ALA A 191 9.56 -1.51 8.12
N GLY A 192 10.19 -1.69 6.97
CA GLY A 192 11.25 -0.83 6.47
C GLY A 192 11.26 -0.81 4.95
N THR A 193 11.99 0.11 4.35
CA THR A 193 11.97 0.31 2.91
C THR A 193 13.26 -0.21 2.24
N ILE A 194 13.13 -0.57 0.96
CA ILE A 194 14.24 -0.93 0.09
C ILE A 194 14.17 0.01 -1.12
N ILE A 195 15.29 0.57 -1.52
CA ILE A 195 15.43 1.36 -2.75
C ILE A 195 16.44 0.66 -3.64
N VAL A 196 15.98 0.20 -4.79
CA VAL A 196 16.86 -0.24 -5.88
C VAL A 196 17.14 0.98 -6.75
N ARG A 197 18.40 1.36 -6.88
CA ARG A 197 18.87 2.58 -7.55
C ARG A 197 18.83 2.45 -9.07
N GLY A 198 18.85 3.59 -9.77
CA GLY A 198 18.84 3.69 -11.23
C GLY A 198 17.50 4.17 -11.81
N GLY A 199 17.32 4.03 -13.11
CA GLY A 199 16.08 4.39 -13.80
C GLY A 199 15.66 5.83 -13.60
N LEU A 200 14.65 6.08 -12.75
CA LEU A 200 14.19 7.44 -12.44
C LEU A 200 15.24 8.33 -11.76
N ASP A 201 16.25 7.74 -11.12
CA ASP A 201 17.33 8.51 -10.48
C ASP A 201 18.25 9.19 -11.53
N GLU A 202 18.21 8.73 -12.79
CA GLU A 202 18.98 9.28 -13.91
C GLU A 202 18.20 10.36 -14.69
N VAL A 203 16.91 10.54 -14.40
CA VAL A 203 16.05 11.51 -15.10
C VAL A 203 16.25 12.90 -14.54
N PRO A 204 16.71 13.88 -15.35
CA PRO A 204 16.82 15.28 -14.91
C PRO A 204 15.49 15.84 -14.40
N GLY A 205 15.51 16.48 -13.24
CA GLY A 205 14.31 16.97 -12.54
C GLY A 205 13.64 15.91 -11.66
N VAL A 206 14.16 14.67 -11.62
CA VAL A 206 13.73 13.59 -10.71
C VAL A 206 14.88 13.17 -9.81
N GLY A 207 16.03 12.75 -10.35
CA GLY A 207 17.14 12.25 -9.56
C GLY A 207 17.99 13.35 -8.92
N ASP A 208 17.93 14.55 -9.44
CA ASP A 208 18.69 15.71 -8.97
C ASP A 208 17.89 16.65 -8.03
N VAL A 209 16.73 16.23 -7.58
CA VAL A 209 15.92 16.92 -6.56
C VAL A 209 16.02 16.18 -5.21
N ARG A 210 15.68 16.90 -4.15
CA ARG A 210 15.68 16.29 -2.80
C ARG A 210 14.72 15.11 -2.74
N ASP A 211 15.25 13.95 -2.39
CA ASP A 211 14.52 12.69 -2.23
C ASP A 211 14.13 12.47 -0.77
N ARG A 212 12.87 12.15 -0.50
CA ARG A 212 12.34 11.89 0.84
C ARG A 212 11.62 10.56 0.90
N VAL A 213 11.93 9.76 1.91
CA VAL A 213 11.23 8.52 2.22
C VAL A 213 10.17 8.80 3.29
N MET A 214 8.91 8.50 2.98
CA MET A 214 7.78 8.67 3.89
C MET A 214 6.99 7.37 4.01
N VAL A 215 7.10 6.72 5.17
CA VAL A 215 6.34 5.52 5.52
C VAL A 215 5.14 5.92 6.37
N PHE A 216 3.96 5.72 5.82
CA PHE A 216 2.70 5.94 6.50
C PHE A 216 2.30 4.67 7.23
N GLN A 217 2.07 4.77 8.53
CA GLN A 217 1.62 3.68 9.36
C GLN A 217 0.44 4.14 10.20
N ALA A 218 -0.61 3.31 10.24
CA ALA A 218 -1.75 3.53 11.12
C ALA A 218 -1.70 2.50 12.24
N THR A 219 -1.93 2.95 13.46
CA THR A 219 -1.99 2.08 14.63
C THR A 219 -3.12 2.52 15.54
N GLN A 220 -3.52 1.66 16.46
CA GLN A 220 -4.50 1.96 17.49
C GLN A 220 -3.91 1.69 18.86
N VAL A 221 -4.21 2.57 19.80
CA VAL A 221 -3.79 2.40 21.20
C VAL A 221 -5.04 2.44 22.11
N ASN A 222 -5.01 1.61 23.15
CA ASN A 222 -6.05 1.63 24.18
C ASN A 222 -5.77 2.72 25.23
N ASN A 223 -6.69 2.87 26.20
CA ASN A 223 -6.53 3.85 27.29
C ASN A 223 -5.32 3.60 28.20
N GLN A 224 -4.73 2.39 28.13
CA GLN A 224 -3.51 2.03 28.87
C GLN A 224 -2.24 2.24 28.00
N GLY A 225 -2.36 2.88 26.82
CA GLY A 225 -1.24 3.12 25.91
C GLY A 225 -0.68 1.86 25.23
N ARG A 226 -1.43 0.75 25.19
CA ARG A 226 -1.02 -0.46 24.48
C ARG A 226 -1.50 -0.42 23.03
N VAL A 227 -0.63 -0.83 22.12
CA VAL A 227 -1.00 -1.07 20.73
C VAL A 227 -1.99 -2.23 20.66
N ILE A 228 -3.09 -2.03 19.97
CA ILE A 228 -4.14 -3.03 19.79
C ILE A 228 -4.09 -3.49 18.35
N ALA A 229 -3.67 -4.71 18.13
CA ALA A 229 -3.55 -5.31 16.80
C ALA A 229 -4.90 -5.72 16.19
N THR A 230 -5.87 -6.07 17.02
CA THR A 230 -7.19 -6.52 16.57
C THR A 230 -8.21 -5.39 16.64
N PRO A 231 -8.94 -5.08 15.56
CA PRO A 231 -10.07 -4.19 15.63
C PRO A 231 -11.14 -4.80 16.56
N SER A 232 -11.37 -4.21 17.73
CA SER A 232 -12.50 -4.54 18.59
C SER A 232 -13.35 -3.29 18.72
N ASN A 233 -14.62 -3.36 18.38
CA ASN A 233 -15.55 -2.23 18.40
C ASN A 233 -15.99 -1.82 19.82
N SER A 234 -15.53 -2.52 20.88
CA SER A 234 -16.08 -2.42 22.23
C SER A 234 -15.33 -1.53 23.19
N ALA A 235 -14.20 -0.94 22.84
CA ALA A 235 -13.44 -0.08 23.74
C ALA A 235 -13.06 1.26 23.09
N PRO A 236 -13.04 2.38 23.84
CA PRO A 236 -12.52 3.65 23.35
C PRO A 236 -11.09 3.47 22.85
N ARG A 237 -10.82 3.93 21.63
CA ARG A 237 -9.52 3.74 20.98
C ARG A 237 -9.06 5.01 20.35
N ARG A 238 -7.79 5.27 20.50
CA ARG A 238 -7.11 6.33 19.78
C ARG A 238 -6.45 5.76 18.54
N GLN A 239 -6.94 6.14 17.38
CA GLN A 239 -6.31 5.83 16.11
C GLN A 239 -5.23 6.86 15.81
N LEU A 240 -4.03 6.40 15.55
CA LEU A 240 -2.87 7.21 15.20
C LEU A 240 -2.50 6.97 13.75
N GLN A 241 -2.29 8.05 13.01
CA GLN A 241 -1.68 8.03 11.68
C GLN A 241 -0.30 8.67 11.81
N LEU A 242 0.71 7.90 11.49
CA LEU A 242 2.10 8.26 11.65
C LEU A 242 2.78 8.39 10.29
N ILE A 243 3.74 9.29 10.19
CA ILE A 243 4.69 9.36 9.08
C ILE A 243 6.07 9.22 9.71
N ASN A 244 6.80 8.17 9.32
CA ASN A 244 8.10 7.83 9.90
C ASN A 244 8.07 7.77 11.44
N GLY A 245 7.03 7.15 12.01
CA GLY A 245 6.84 7.05 13.45
C GLY A 245 6.51 8.37 14.17
N GLN A 246 6.25 9.45 13.44
CA GLN A 246 5.97 10.77 13.99
C GLN A 246 4.50 11.16 13.78
N LEU A 247 3.94 11.82 14.79
CA LEU A 247 2.63 12.45 14.69
C LEU A 247 2.76 13.82 14.03
N ARG A 248 2.06 14.03 12.91
CA ARG A 248 1.94 15.31 12.21
C ARG A 248 3.29 16.03 12.01
N PRO A 249 4.32 15.39 11.42
CA PRO A 249 5.61 16.03 11.23
C PRO A 249 5.52 17.26 10.33
N THR A 250 6.54 18.10 10.39
CA THR A 250 6.73 19.23 9.48
C THR A 250 7.72 18.84 8.39
N ILE A 251 7.29 18.97 7.13
CA ILE A 251 8.10 18.73 5.94
C ILE A 251 8.62 20.08 5.44
N ASP A 252 9.91 20.32 5.52
CA ASP A 252 10.53 21.55 5.06
C ASP A 252 10.73 21.54 3.54
N ILE A 253 10.42 22.65 2.90
CA ILE A 253 10.63 22.88 1.46
C ILE A 253 10.85 24.38 1.21
N ARG A 254 11.75 24.73 0.27
CA ARG A 254 11.97 26.13 -0.10
C ARG A 254 10.91 26.62 -1.09
N PRO A 255 10.60 27.93 -1.12
CA PRO A 255 9.72 28.48 -2.15
C PRO A 255 10.24 28.15 -3.54
N GLY A 256 9.39 27.58 -4.40
CA GLY A 256 9.72 27.11 -5.76
C GLY A 256 10.45 25.77 -5.84
N GLU A 257 10.91 25.18 -4.73
CA GLU A 257 11.61 23.91 -4.73
C GLU A 257 10.68 22.77 -5.18
N THR A 258 11.25 21.83 -5.96
CA THR A 258 10.63 20.54 -6.27
C THR A 258 11.33 19.47 -5.43
N GLN A 259 10.56 18.60 -4.79
CA GLN A 259 11.06 17.41 -4.07
C GLN A 259 10.42 16.14 -4.64
N ARG A 260 11.14 15.02 -4.57
CA ARG A 260 10.62 13.68 -4.82
C ARG A 260 10.21 13.07 -3.49
N TRP A 261 8.97 12.64 -3.39
CA TRP A 261 8.46 11.95 -2.22
C TRP A 261 8.21 10.49 -2.57
N ARG A 262 8.93 9.60 -1.94
CA ARG A 262 8.75 8.15 -1.99
C ARG A 262 7.85 7.75 -0.84
N ILE A 263 6.62 7.37 -1.16
CA ILE A 263 5.56 7.12 -0.20
C ILE A 263 5.27 5.62 -0.15
N LEU A 264 5.34 5.03 1.03
CA LEU A 264 4.85 3.70 1.35
C LEU A 264 3.63 3.82 2.26
N ASN A 265 2.53 3.18 1.91
CA ASN A 265 1.47 2.88 2.86
C ASN A 265 1.78 1.56 3.57
N GLY A 266 2.59 1.61 4.62
CA GLY A 266 2.93 0.49 5.49
C GLY A 266 1.90 0.20 6.58
N SER A 267 0.64 0.63 6.40
CA SER A 267 -0.46 0.30 7.32
C SER A 267 -0.99 -1.09 7.05
N SER A 268 -1.40 -1.80 8.08
CA SER A 268 -1.97 -3.15 7.95
C SER A 268 -3.36 -3.17 7.30
N ASP A 269 -4.13 -2.08 7.43
CA ASP A 269 -5.56 -2.06 7.08
C ASP A 269 -6.10 -0.70 6.62
N LYS A 270 -5.28 0.36 6.60
CA LYS A 270 -5.76 1.72 6.29
C LYS A 270 -5.44 2.13 4.87
N PHE A 271 -6.48 2.54 4.16
CA PHE A 271 -6.37 3.23 2.89
C PHE A 271 -6.05 4.70 3.13
N LEU A 272 -5.22 5.27 2.27
CA LEU A 272 -4.84 6.68 2.31
C LEU A 272 -5.37 7.38 1.06
N VAL A 273 -6.12 8.45 1.25
CA VAL A 273 -6.43 9.41 0.19
C VAL A 273 -5.66 10.68 0.51
N LEU A 274 -4.44 10.79 -0.01
CA LEU A 274 -3.55 11.90 0.28
C LEU A 274 -3.88 13.11 -0.58
N ARG A 275 -4.03 14.27 0.05
CA ARG A 275 -4.20 15.56 -0.60
C ARG A 275 -3.22 16.57 0.00
N LEU A 276 -2.48 17.25 -0.86
CA LEU A 276 -1.68 18.40 -0.46
C LEU A 276 -2.48 19.65 -0.79
N GLN A 277 -2.95 20.35 0.24
CA GLN A 277 -3.88 21.47 0.10
C GLN A 277 -3.35 22.55 -0.87
N GLY A 278 -4.13 22.89 -1.90
CA GLY A 278 -3.78 23.89 -2.89
C GLY A 278 -2.59 23.56 -3.81
N HIS A 279 -2.06 22.32 -3.77
CA HIS A 279 -0.93 21.90 -4.59
C HIS A 279 -1.28 20.68 -5.44
N ALA A 280 -0.75 20.65 -6.65
CA ALA A 280 -0.74 19.45 -7.47
C ALA A 280 0.45 18.57 -7.10
N MET A 281 0.31 17.29 -7.36
CA MET A 281 1.33 16.24 -7.27
C MET A 281 1.52 15.62 -8.65
N TRP A 282 2.73 15.21 -8.98
CA TRP A 282 3.02 14.51 -10.23
C TRP A 282 3.51 13.10 -9.88
N GLN A 283 2.66 12.11 -10.10
CA GLN A 283 3.03 10.73 -9.90
C GLN A 283 4.01 10.30 -10.98
N ILE A 284 5.10 9.66 -10.60
CA ILE A 284 6.19 9.21 -11.46
C ILE A 284 6.44 7.71 -11.38
N ALA A 285 5.98 7.05 -10.31
CA ALA A 285 6.04 5.59 -10.18
C ALA A 285 4.88 5.02 -9.35
N ASN A 286 4.56 3.76 -9.62
CA ASN A 286 3.66 2.89 -8.86
C ASN A 286 4.44 1.66 -8.41
N ASP A 287 4.30 1.24 -7.16
CA ASP A 287 4.80 -0.03 -6.64
C ASP A 287 6.21 -0.41 -7.12
N GLY A 288 7.13 0.59 -7.05
CA GLY A 288 8.49 0.43 -7.53
C GLY A 288 8.65 0.54 -9.05
N ASN A 289 7.56 0.53 -9.82
CA ASN A 289 7.62 0.58 -11.27
C ASN A 289 7.43 2.01 -11.79
N PRO A 290 8.33 2.51 -12.65
CA PRO A 290 8.24 3.86 -13.19
C PRO A 290 7.08 4.01 -14.17
N LEU A 291 6.62 5.25 -14.34
CA LEU A 291 5.73 5.64 -15.42
C LEU A 291 6.53 6.14 -16.62
N ALA A 292 5.98 6.02 -17.82
CA ALA A 292 6.59 6.60 -19.03
C ALA A 292 6.49 8.14 -19.05
N THR A 293 5.46 8.68 -18.41
CA THR A 293 5.20 10.13 -18.30
C THR A 293 4.58 10.44 -16.94
N PRO A 294 4.89 11.60 -16.33
CA PRO A 294 4.27 11.99 -15.07
C PRO A 294 2.75 12.17 -15.20
N ILE A 295 2.00 11.71 -14.21
CA ILE A 295 0.56 11.91 -14.11
C ILE A 295 0.30 13.01 -13.07
N ARG A 296 -0.25 14.16 -13.53
CA ARG A 296 -0.64 15.25 -12.64
C ARG A 296 -1.95 14.91 -11.93
N THR A 297 -1.96 15.06 -10.61
CA THR A 297 -3.13 14.77 -9.78
C THR A 297 -3.21 15.75 -8.59
N THR A 298 -4.38 15.87 -7.99
CA THR A 298 -4.62 16.63 -6.76
C THR A 298 -4.77 15.73 -5.52
N ALA A 299 -4.93 14.43 -5.72
CA ALA A 299 -5.00 13.44 -4.66
C ALA A 299 -4.31 12.13 -5.08
N GLN A 300 -3.80 11.38 -4.11
CA GLN A 300 -3.26 10.03 -4.30
C GLN A 300 -4.08 9.05 -3.47
N PHE A 301 -4.63 8.03 -4.10
CA PHE A 301 -5.24 6.90 -3.41
C PHE A 301 -4.22 5.77 -3.29
N ILE A 302 -3.94 5.37 -2.06
CA ILE A 302 -2.87 4.41 -1.76
C ILE A 302 -3.42 3.38 -0.78
N GLY A 303 -3.61 2.16 -1.23
CA GLY A 303 -4.03 1.04 -0.40
C GLY A 303 -2.91 0.53 0.52
N PRO A 304 -3.24 -0.31 1.51
CA PRO A 304 -2.22 -0.99 2.32
C PRO A 304 -1.22 -1.73 1.43
N GLY A 305 0.08 -1.55 1.68
CA GLY A 305 1.18 -2.16 0.92
C GLY A 305 1.58 -1.43 -0.35
N GLU A 306 0.75 -0.54 -0.89
CA GLU A 306 1.10 0.20 -2.11
C GLU A 306 2.17 1.27 -1.87
N ARG A 307 2.96 1.53 -2.90
CA ARG A 307 3.96 2.60 -2.95
C ARG A 307 3.63 3.57 -4.07
N ARG A 308 3.94 4.84 -3.82
CA ARG A 308 3.84 5.92 -4.83
C ARG A 308 5.08 6.78 -4.78
N GLU A 309 5.62 7.09 -5.94
CA GLU A 309 6.63 8.14 -6.03
C GLU A 309 6.02 9.35 -6.74
N ILE A 310 6.16 10.50 -6.11
CA ILE A 310 5.57 11.74 -6.61
C ILE A 310 6.58 12.88 -6.57
N LEU A 311 6.47 13.80 -7.53
CA LEU A 311 7.10 15.09 -7.44
C LEU A 311 6.12 16.10 -6.83
N VAL A 312 6.60 16.86 -5.86
CA VAL A 312 5.87 17.93 -5.20
C VAL A 312 6.64 19.23 -5.40
N ARG A 313 5.97 20.25 -5.92
CA ARG A 313 6.55 21.59 -6.06
C ARG A 313 5.88 22.58 -5.12
N ALA A 314 6.69 23.25 -4.31
CA ALA A 314 6.21 24.32 -3.45
C ALA A 314 5.80 25.56 -4.27
N SER A 315 4.85 26.33 -3.74
CA SER A 315 4.55 27.66 -4.23
C SER A 315 5.77 28.59 -4.10
N LYS A 316 5.82 29.68 -4.87
CA LYS A 316 6.84 30.71 -4.70
C LYS A 316 6.62 31.56 -3.43
N THR A 317 5.44 31.48 -2.83
CA THR A 317 5.08 32.21 -1.61
C THR A 317 5.34 31.32 -0.38
N PRO A 318 6.09 31.84 0.61
CA PRO A 318 6.24 31.16 1.91
C PRO A 318 4.88 30.91 2.59
N GLY A 319 4.79 29.85 3.37
CA GLY A 319 3.55 29.50 4.06
C GLY A 319 3.54 28.07 4.63
N ARG A 320 2.40 27.67 5.14
CA ARG A 320 2.19 26.33 5.69
C ARG A 320 1.02 25.66 4.95
N VAL A 321 1.23 24.46 4.48
CA VAL A 321 0.29 23.70 3.67
C VAL A 321 -0.01 22.38 4.36
N ALA A 322 -1.29 22.06 4.54
CA ALA A 322 -1.68 20.79 5.14
C ALA A 322 -1.52 19.63 4.13
N LEU A 323 -0.82 18.57 4.55
CA LEU A 323 -0.94 17.24 3.96
C LEU A 323 -2.05 16.51 4.69
N GLN A 324 -3.10 16.18 3.98
CA GLN A 324 -4.33 15.60 4.53
C GLN A 324 -4.49 14.15 4.10
N SER A 325 -4.94 13.30 5.03
CA SER A 325 -5.63 12.06 4.72
C SER A 325 -7.11 12.37 4.66
N MET A 326 -7.70 12.26 3.48
CA MET A 326 -9.11 12.59 3.24
C MET A 326 -10.03 11.51 3.81
N ASN A 327 -11.28 11.87 4.04
CA ASN A 327 -12.29 10.92 4.45
C ASN A 327 -12.40 9.75 3.45
N PHE A 328 -12.44 8.53 3.99
CA PHE A 328 -12.61 7.31 3.21
C PHE A 328 -13.40 6.26 4.00
N VAL A 329 -14.29 5.56 3.32
CA VAL A 329 -15.14 4.50 3.89
C VAL A 329 -14.74 3.17 3.23
N PRO A 330 -13.94 2.34 3.92
CA PRO A 330 -13.47 1.08 3.33
C PRO A 330 -14.54 -0.01 3.26
N VAL A 331 -15.60 0.08 4.08
CA VAL A 331 -16.71 -0.88 4.16
C VAL A 331 -18.02 -0.15 3.89
N THR A 332 -18.65 -0.41 2.75
CA THR A 332 -19.80 0.40 2.31
C THR A 332 -21.05 0.27 3.17
N LYS A 333 -21.26 -0.89 3.80
CA LYS A 333 -22.38 -1.13 4.70
C LYS A 333 -22.13 -0.75 6.15
N GLN A 334 -20.89 -0.36 6.49
CA GLN A 334 -20.48 -0.01 7.84
C GLN A 334 -19.77 1.36 7.88
N PRO A 335 -20.53 2.48 7.77
CA PRO A 335 -19.95 3.84 7.79
C PRO A 335 -19.15 4.16 9.06
N SER A 336 -19.36 3.43 10.16
CA SER A 336 -18.59 3.54 11.41
C SER A 336 -17.09 3.24 11.23
N TYR A 337 -16.71 2.53 10.16
CA TYR A 337 -15.30 2.32 9.77
C TYR A 337 -14.71 3.49 9.00
N SER A 338 -15.47 4.58 8.78
CA SER A 338 -14.95 5.75 8.08
C SER A 338 -13.79 6.39 8.84
N ALA A 339 -12.76 6.77 8.09
CA ALA A 339 -11.69 7.62 8.60
C ALA A 339 -12.00 9.07 8.19
N PRO A 340 -12.23 10.00 9.13
CA PRO A 340 -12.49 11.39 8.79
C PRO A 340 -11.26 12.06 8.19
N THR A 341 -11.46 13.16 7.45
CA THR A 341 -10.36 13.98 6.96
C THR A 341 -9.52 14.51 8.11
N ARG A 342 -8.20 14.31 8.01
CA ARG A 342 -7.23 14.74 9.03
C ARG A 342 -5.99 15.33 8.39
N THR A 343 -5.44 16.38 8.99
CA THR A 343 -4.07 16.83 8.68
C THR A 343 -3.08 15.86 9.32
N ILE A 344 -2.26 15.21 8.51
CA ILE A 344 -1.29 14.19 8.94
C ILE A 344 0.15 14.68 8.88
N ALA A 345 0.42 15.77 8.16
CA ALA A 345 1.68 16.51 8.17
C ALA A 345 1.45 17.96 7.74
N THR A 346 2.46 18.81 7.95
CA THR A 346 2.47 20.17 7.43
C THR A 346 3.70 20.34 6.54
N MET A 347 3.50 20.73 5.28
CA MET A 347 4.57 21.22 4.42
C MET A 347 4.84 22.68 4.77
N ALA A 348 6.02 22.97 5.30
CA ALA A 348 6.46 24.32 5.65
C ALA A 348 7.31 24.90 4.53
N ILE A 349 6.74 25.84 3.80
CA ILE A 349 7.42 26.54 2.70
C ILE A 349 8.15 27.75 3.30
N GLY A 350 9.49 27.71 3.28
CA GLY A 350 10.30 28.76 3.88
C GLY A 350 11.76 28.74 3.46
N GLY A 351 12.53 29.73 3.93
CA GLY A 351 13.92 29.90 3.55
C GLY A 351 14.11 30.65 2.21
N ARG A 352 15.32 30.57 1.66
CA ARG A 352 15.67 31.24 0.40
C ARG A 352 14.95 30.57 -0.77
N ALA A 353 14.21 31.32 -1.56
CA ALA A 353 13.55 30.87 -2.77
C ALA A 353 14.54 30.31 -3.80
N VAL A 354 14.08 29.33 -4.57
CA VAL A 354 14.81 28.77 -5.70
C VAL A 354 13.97 28.85 -6.97
N GLU A 355 14.62 28.87 -8.12
CA GLU A 355 13.90 28.77 -9.38
C GLU A 355 13.32 27.35 -9.54
N PRO A 356 12.03 27.24 -9.89
CA PRO A 356 11.37 25.96 -10.06
C PRO A 356 12.00 25.18 -11.21
N ARG A 357 12.42 23.95 -10.94
CA ARG A 357 12.83 23.03 -12.00
C ARG A 357 11.61 22.55 -12.78
N PRO A 358 11.68 22.40 -14.10
CA PRO A 358 10.57 21.86 -14.88
C PRO A 358 10.26 20.43 -14.45
N ILE A 359 8.98 20.08 -14.40
CA ILE A 359 8.56 18.67 -14.30
C ILE A 359 8.87 18.03 -15.65
N PRO A 360 9.61 16.91 -15.70
CA PRO A 360 9.96 16.27 -16.97
C PRO A 360 8.70 15.83 -17.73
N ALA A 361 8.69 16.03 -19.04
CA ALA A 361 7.57 15.61 -19.88
C ALA A 361 7.60 14.09 -20.17
N LYS A 362 8.78 13.48 -20.09
CA LYS A 362 9.01 12.04 -20.26
C LYS A 362 9.88 11.54 -19.11
N LEU A 363 9.67 10.30 -18.73
CA LEU A 363 10.46 9.61 -17.70
C LEU A 363 11.34 8.54 -18.37
N VAL A 364 11.05 7.29 -18.13
CA VAL A 364 11.79 6.16 -18.71
C VAL A 364 10.89 5.31 -19.61
N PRO A 365 11.45 4.58 -20.58
CA PRO A 365 10.69 3.60 -21.33
C PRO A 365 10.10 2.53 -20.41
N VAL A 366 8.86 2.10 -20.71
CA VAL A 366 8.14 1.09 -19.93
C VAL A 366 7.59 0.04 -20.88
N GLU A 367 7.76 -1.24 -20.57
CA GLU A 367 7.23 -2.34 -21.38
C GLU A 367 5.71 -2.32 -21.41
N ASP A 368 5.13 -2.66 -22.58
CA ASP A 368 3.69 -2.75 -22.77
C ASP A 368 3.28 -4.15 -23.22
N LEU A 369 2.64 -4.90 -22.34
CA LEU A 369 2.17 -6.26 -22.61
C LEU A 369 0.84 -6.31 -23.38
N ARG A 370 0.18 -5.19 -23.68
CA ARG A 370 -1.14 -5.20 -24.34
C ARG A 370 -1.14 -5.86 -25.71
N GLY A 371 -0.02 -5.75 -26.43
CA GLY A 371 0.18 -6.39 -27.74
C GLY A 371 0.80 -7.79 -27.70
N VAL A 372 1.18 -8.29 -26.53
CA VAL A 372 1.88 -9.57 -26.38
C VAL A 372 0.87 -10.72 -26.40
N PRO A 373 1.12 -11.83 -27.14
CA PRO A 373 0.30 -13.03 -27.06
C PRO A 373 0.19 -13.58 -25.65
N ILE A 374 -1.03 -13.99 -25.25
CA ILE A 374 -1.29 -14.54 -23.93
C ILE A 374 -1.47 -16.06 -24.01
N ALA A 375 -0.79 -16.79 -23.12
CA ALA A 375 -0.88 -18.24 -23.01
C ALA A 375 -2.16 -18.70 -22.32
N ARG A 376 -2.67 -17.91 -21.35
CA ARG A 376 -3.85 -18.27 -20.56
C ARG A 376 -4.57 -17.04 -20.03
N LYS A 377 -5.92 -17.15 -19.91
CA LYS A 377 -6.75 -16.23 -19.13
C LYS A 377 -7.20 -16.89 -17.83
N ARG A 378 -7.21 -16.11 -16.74
CA ARG A 378 -7.72 -16.57 -15.45
C ARG A 378 -8.74 -15.61 -14.88
N GLU A 379 -9.67 -16.16 -14.13
CA GLU A 379 -10.63 -15.40 -13.32
C GLU A 379 -10.41 -15.73 -11.85
N ILE A 380 -10.37 -14.69 -11.04
CA ILE A 380 -10.21 -14.75 -9.59
C ILE A 380 -11.35 -13.97 -8.96
N VAL A 381 -11.98 -14.53 -7.94
CA VAL A 381 -13.06 -13.90 -7.19
C VAL A 381 -12.64 -13.77 -5.73
N LEU A 382 -12.70 -12.55 -5.23
CA LEU A 382 -12.56 -12.25 -3.79
C LEU A 382 -13.95 -12.23 -3.17
N SER A 383 -14.14 -13.01 -2.10
CA SER A 383 -15.40 -13.11 -1.38
C SER A 383 -15.16 -13.22 0.12
N GLU A 384 -16.22 -13.03 0.90
CA GLU A 384 -16.20 -13.07 2.35
C GLU A 384 -17.36 -13.89 2.91
N GLY A 385 -17.28 -14.28 4.17
CA GLY A 385 -18.30 -15.01 4.88
C GLY A 385 -17.97 -15.14 6.37
N PHE A 386 -18.60 -16.09 7.03
CA PHE A 386 -18.36 -16.37 8.43
C PHE A 386 -18.13 -17.87 8.63
N ASN A 387 -17.10 -18.21 9.39
CA ASN A 387 -16.94 -19.55 9.90
C ASN A 387 -17.95 -19.79 11.03
N PRO A 388 -18.68 -20.92 11.00
CA PRO A 388 -19.61 -21.24 12.06
C PRO A 388 -18.84 -21.52 13.37
N GLY A 389 -19.19 -20.79 14.42
CA GLY A 389 -18.63 -20.93 15.76
C GLY A 389 -19.30 -19.95 16.71
N PRO A 390 -19.33 -20.20 18.01
CA PRO A 390 -19.79 -19.24 19.01
C PRO A 390 -18.59 -18.42 19.58
N PRO A 391 -18.42 -17.10 19.24
CA PRO A 391 -19.14 -16.34 18.20
C PRO A 391 -18.61 -16.63 16.77
N PRO A 392 -19.43 -16.42 15.73
CA PRO A 392 -18.99 -16.54 14.35
C PRO A 392 -17.79 -15.62 14.07
N GLN A 393 -16.80 -16.14 13.35
CA GLN A 393 -15.60 -15.40 12.98
C GLN A 393 -15.64 -15.04 11.48
N PRO A 394 -15.24 -13.82 11.11
CA PRO A 394 -15.13 -13.47 9.70
C PRO A 394 -14.09 -14.32 9.00
N SER A 395 -14.38 -14.72 7.77
CA SER A 395 -13.51 -15.47 6.88
C SER A 395 -13.52 -14.86 5.51
N PHE A 396 -12.37 -14.87 4.84
CA PHE A 396 -12.18 -14.28 3.54
C PHE A 396 -11.60 -15.29 2.57
N PHE A 397 -12.05 -15.25 1.33
CA PHE A 397 -11.81 -16.31 0.36
C PHE A 397 -11.25 -15.77 -0.96
N ILE A 398 -10.37 -16.56 -1.58
CA ILE A 398 -10.02 -16.47 -2.99
C ILE A 398 -10.61 -17.66 -3.72
N ASN A 399 -11.48 -17.42 -4.71
CA ASN A 399 -12.22 -18.47 -5.42
C ASN A 399 -13.00 -19.41 -4.48
N GLY A 400 -13.62 -18.86 -3.43
CA GLY A 400 -14.40 -19.60 -2.45
C GLY A 400 -13.59 -20.48 -1.51
N LYS A 401 -12.26 -20.28 -1.42
CA LYS A 401 -11.35 -21.08 -0.59
C LYS A 401 -10.58 -20.19 0.36
N GLU A 402 -10.48 -20.62 1.61
CA GLU A 402 -9.50 -20.08 2.56
C GLU A 402 -8.10 -20.62 2.22
N PHE A 403 -7.10 -19.90 2.70
CA PHE A 403 -5.71 -20.29 2.55
C PHE A 403 -5.40 -21.65 3.15
N ASP A 404 -4.73 -22.47 2.36
CA ASP A 404 -4.14 -23.75 2.77
C ASP A 404 -2.69 -23.80 2.26
N PRO A 405 -1.69 -23.79 3.15
CA PRO A 405 -0.29 -23.81 2.72
C PRO A 405 0.11 -25.09 1.97
N ASN A 406 -0.69 -26.14 2.02
CA ASN A 406 -0.40 -27.42 1.35
C ASN A 406 -1.11 -27.59 0.01
N ARG A 407 -2.00 -26.65 -0.35
CA ARG A 407 -2.76 -26.67 -1.61
C ARG A 407 -2.21 -25.65 -2.58
N ILE A 408 -1.92 -26.05 -3.82
CA ILE A 408 -1.61 -25.11 -4.90
C ILE A 408 -2.90 -24.79 -5.65
N ASP A 409 -3.30 -23.52 -5.62
CA ASP A 409 -4.55 -23.08 -6.25
C ASP A 409 -4.35 -22.65 -7.71
N GLN A 410 -3.17 -22.14 -8.08
CA GLN A 410 -2.83 -21.74 -9.44
C GLN A 410 -1.42 -22.21 -9.80
N THR A 411 -1.26 -22.75 -11.01
CA THR A 411 0.04 -23.12 -11.57
C THR A 411 0.24 -22.36 -12.88
N MET A 412 1.34 -21.64 -12.99
CA MET A 412 1.79 -20.91 -14.16
C MET A 412 3.04 -21.58 -14.74
N ARG A 413 3.37 -21.26 -15.99
CA ARG A 413 4.58 -21.75 -16.66
C ARG A 413 5.55 -20.62 -16.92
N LEU A 414 6.86 -20.90 -16.78
CA LEU A 414 7.91 -19.98 -17.20
C LEU A 414 7.76 -19.60 -18.67
N ASN A 415 8.29 -18.45 -19.02
CA ASN A 415 8.33 -17.90 -20.39
C ASN A 415 6.93 -17.68 -20.99
N THR A 416 5.91 -17.52 -20.16
CA THR A 416 4.54 -17.21 -20.63
C THR A 416 4.08 -15.85 -20.13
N VAL A 417 3.13 -15.28 -20.87
CA VAL A 417 2.34 -14.12 -20.45
C VAL A 417 0.91 -14.59 -20.22
N GLU A 418 0.37 -14.28 -19.07
CA GLU A 418 -1.04 -14.59 -18.76
C GLU A 418 -1.84 -13.32 -18.49
N GLU A 419 -3.15 -13.39 -18.78
CA GLU A 419 -4.13 -12.32 -18.48
C GLU A 419 -5.03 -12.78 -17.34
N TRP A 420 -5.07 -12.01 -16.26
CA TRP A 420 -5.85 -12.30 -15.08
C TRP A 420 -6.90 -11.24 -14.85
N THR A 421 -8.14 -11.65 -14.61
CA THR A 421 -9.23 -10.75 -14.20
C THR A 421 -9.63 -11.10 -12.77
N VAL A 422 -9.51 -10.15 -11.87
CA VAL A 422 -9.95 -10.28 -10.49
C VAL A 422 -11.20 -9.46 -10.25
N ARG A 423 -12.16 -10.07 -9.57
CA ARG A 423 -13.43 -9.44 -9.19
C ARG A 423 -13.62 -9.47 -7.69
N ASN A 424 -13.92 -8.34 -7.13
CA ASN A 424 -14.30 -8.21 -5.72
C ASN A 424 -15.83 -8.23 -5.59
N VAL A 425 -16.41 -9.27 -5.00
CA VAL A 425 -17.86 -9.38 -4.79
C VAL A 425 -18.30 -9.02 -3.36
N THR A 426 -17.36 -8.60 -2.50
CA THR A 426 -17.63 -8.15 -1.13
C THR A 426 -18.13 -6.71 -1.10
N ASP A 427 -18.57 -6.22 0.04
CA ASP A 427 -18.90 -4.81 0.25
C ASP A 427 -17.74 -3.98 0.85
N GLU A 428 -16.55 -4.57 0.88
CA GLU A 428 -15.30 -3.96 1.34
C GLU A 428 -14.33 -3.65 0.21
N TRP A 429 -13.43 -2.70 0.43
CA TRP A 429 -12.29 -2.45 -0.44
C TRP A 429 -11.17 -3.44 -0.12
N HIS A 430 -10.53 -3.94 -1.15
CA HIS A 430 -9.37 -4.83 -1.03
C HIS A 430 -8.18 -4.28 -1.82
N THR A 431 -6.97 -4.64 -1.37
CA THR A 431 -5.75 -4.54 -2.16
C THR A 431 -5.25 -5.94 -2.43
N LEU A 432 -4.99 -6.30 -3.69
CA LEU A 432 -4.48 -7.62 -4.03
C LEU A 432 -3.03 -7.55 -4.46
N HIS A 433 -2.18 -8.19 -3.67
CA HIS A 433 -0.76 -8.34 -3.93
C HIS A 433 -0.43 -9.71 -4.51
N VAL A 434 0.51 -9.72 -5.45
CA VAL A 434 1.07 -10.95 -6.04
C VAL A 434 2.58 -10.94 -5.85
N HIS A 435 3.11 -11.96 -5.15
CA HIS A 435 4.53 -12.08 -4.88
C HIS A 435 5.35 -12.27 -6.14
N ILE A 436 6.58 -11.78 -6.07
CA ILE A 436 7.71 -11.83 -6.99
C ILE A 436 7.48 -11.33 -8.41
N ASN A 437 6.27 -11.34 -8.95
CA ASN A 437 6.04 -10.95 -10.34
C ASN A 437 5.15 -9.71 -10.43
N PRO A 438 5.67 -8.57 -10.87
CA PRO A 438 4.85 -7.42 -11.15
C PRO A 438 3.92 -7.70 -12.34
N TYR A 439 2.84 -6.93 -12.45
CA TYR A 439 1.86 -7.06 -13.51
C TYR A 439 1.45 -5.71 -14.08
N GLN A 440 1.17 -5.68 -15.36
CA GLN A 440 0.63 -4.49 -16.03
C GLN A 440 -0.90 -4.47 -15.92
N VAL A 441 -1.44 -3.45 -15.27
CA VAL A 441 -2.89 -3.21 -15.23
C VAL A 441 -3.38 -2.73 -16.58
N ILE A 442 -4.31 -3.45 -17.18
CA ILE A 442 -4.85 -3.15 -18.52
C ILE A 442 -6.31 -2.71 -18.52
N LYS A 443 -7.11 -3.11 -17.51
CA LYS A 443 -8.49 -2.66 -17.34
C LYS A 443 -8.84 -2.48 -15.86
N ILE A 444 -9.66 -1.48 -15.57
CA ILE A 444 -10.29 -1.26 -14.27
C ILE A 444 -11.81 -1.16 -14.52
N ASN A 445 -12.59 -1.97 -13.80
CA ASN A 445 -14.05 -2.07 -13.95
C ASN A 445 -14.47 -2.25 -15.44
N GLY A 446 -13.73 -3.11 -16.15
CA GLY A 446 -13.93 -3.41 -17.56
C GLY A 446 -13.48 -2.32 -18.54
N LYS A 447 -13.06 -1.13 -18.06
CA LYS A 447 -12.60 -0.01 -18.91
C LYS A 447 -11.09 -0.08 -19.11
N PRO A 448 -10.59 0.09 -20.34
CA PRO A 448 -9.15 0.10 -20.62
C PRO A 448 -8.43 1.22 -19.86
N VAL A 449 -7.26 0.90 -19.31
CA VAL A 449 -6.32 1.84 -18.72
C VAL A 449 -5.43 2.40 -19.83
N LYS A 450 -5.40 3.73 -20.01
CA LYS A 450 -4.62 4.37 -21.08
C LYS A 450 -3.11 4.40 -20.80
N PRO A 451 -2.64 4.91 -19.63
CA PRO A 451 -1.21 4.85 -19.32
C PRO A 451 -0.76 3.40 -19.12
N ILE A 452 0.54 3.15 -19.31
CA ILE A 452 1.13 1.86 -18.97
C ILE A 452 1.39 1.92 -17.46
N LEU A 453 0.66 1.09 -16.71
CA LEU A 453 0.77 1.00 -15.25
C LEU A 453 1.21 -0.40 -14.87
N TRP A 454 2.38 -0.50 -14.26
CA TRP A 454 2.87 -1.70 -13.63
C TRP A 454 2.69 -1.57 -12.12
N ASP A 455 2.16 -2.63 -11.52
CA ASP A 455 1.87 -2.74 -10.09
C ASP A 455 2.28 -4.12 -9.60
N ASP A 456 2.39 -4.29 -8.30
CA ASP A 456 2.41 -5.59 -7.62
C ASP A 456 1.28 -5.70 -6.58
N ASN A 457 0.61 -4.58 -6.31
CA ASN A 457 -0.46 -4.49 -5.32
C ASN A 457 -1.55 -3.52 -5.81
N VAL A 458 -2.74 -3.98 -6.12
CA VAL A 458 -3.78 -3.15 -6.74
C VAL A 458 -5.04 -3.07 -5.90
N VAL A 459 -5.55 -1.85 -5.76
CA VAL A 459 -6.81 -1.58 -5.04
C VAL A 459 -8.01 -1.94 -5.90
N MET A 460 -8.98 -2.63 -5.29
CA MET A 460 -10.27 -2.96 -5.90
C MET A 460 -11.43 -2.44 -5.05
N GLY A 461 -12.35 -1.74 -5.72
CA GLY A 461 -13.58 -1.28 -5.08
C GLY A 461 -14.56 -2.42 -4.78
N PRO A 462 -15.52 -2.19 -3.86
CA PRO A 462 -16.52 -3.17 -3.47
C PRO A 462 -17.59 -3.42 -4.55
N ASN A 463 -18.46 -4.41 -4.31
CA ASN A 463 -19.69 -4.66 -5.04
C ASN A 463 -19.49 -4.88 -6.56
N GLY A 464 -18.52 -5.70 -6.93
CA GLY A 464 -18.22 -6.07 -8.32
C GLY A 464 -17.09 -5.26 -8.96
N GLY A 465 -16.34 -4.48 -8.17
CA GLY A 465 -15.10 -3.86 -8.65
C GLY A 465 -14.15 -4.91 -9.22
N SER A 466 -13.51 -4.58 -10.34
CA SER A 466 -12.64 -5.54 -11.02
C SER A 466 -11.41 -4.89 -11.64
N VAL A 467 -10.32 -5.66 -11.65
CA VAL A 467 -9.07 -5.29 -12.33
C VAL A 467 -8.64 -6.43 -13.24
N THR A 468 -8.23 -6.08 -14.46
CA THR A 468 -7.60 -7.04 -15.38
C THR A 468 -6.15 -6.61 -15.59
N TRP A 469 -5.23 -7.54 -15.43
CA TRP A 469 -3.80 -7.32 -15.67
C TRP A 469 -3.18 -8.40 -16.54
N ARG A 470 -1.98 -8.11 -17.05
CA ARG A 470 -1.11 -9.10 -17.67
C ARG A 470 0.20 -9.17 -16.90
N THR A 471 0.71 -10.37 -16.73
CA THR A 471 1.99 -10.63 -16.09
C THR A 471 2.81 -11.57 -16.94
N ARG A 472 4.13 -11.35 -16.95
CA ARG A 472 5.13 -12.22 -17.58
C ARG A 472 5.82 -13.02 -16.51
N PHE A 473 5.93 -14.32 -16.70
CA PHE A 473 6.66 -15.20 -15.80
C PHE A 473 8.02 -15.53 -16.42
N THR A 474 9.06 -14.96 -15.83
CA THR A 474 10.45 -15.22 -16.18
C THR A 474 11.20 -15.78 -14.97
N ASP A 475 12.42 -16.22 -15.11
CA ASP A 475 13.47 -16.47 -14.12
C ASP A 475 13.18 -17.46 -13.00
N PHE A 476 12.13 -17.24 -12.18
CA PHE A 476 11.99 -17.97 -10.91
C PHE A 476 10.84 -18.96 -10.94
N THR A 477 11.17 -20.24 -10.70
CA THR A 477 10.19 -21.28 -10.39
C THR A 477 10.03 -21.46 -8.88
N GLY A 478 8.90 -21.96 -8.46
CA GLY A 478 8.65 -22.30 -7.06
C GLY A 478 7.27 -21.88 -6.60
N LYS A 479 7.04 -22.06 -5.30
CA LYS A 479 5.79 -21.76 -4.62
C LYS A 479 5.87 -20.43 -3.91
N PHE A 480 4.84 -19.62 -4.09
CA PHE A 480 4.67 -18.30 -3.46
C PHE A 480 3.18 -18.02 -3.25
N VAL A 481 2.79 -16.82 -2.93
CA VAL A 481 1.40 -16.48 -2.62
C VAL A 481 0.90 -15.28 -3.42
N MET A 482 -0.41 -15.18 -3.57
CA MET A 482 -1.15 -13.95 -3.80
C MET A 482 -2.17 -13.79 -2.66
N HIS A 483 -2.40 -12.56 -2.22
CA HIS A 483 -3.26 -12.30 -1.06
C HIS A 483 -3.82 -10.88 -1.05
N CYS A 484 -4.88 -10.68 -0.30
CA CYS A 484 -5.34 -9.35 0.04
C CYS A 484 -4.35 -8.70 1.02
N HIS A 485 -3.89 -7.48 0.73
CA HIS A 485 -2.95 -6.77 1.60
C HIS A 485 -3.63 -5.91 2.68
N VAL A 486 -4.94 -6.00 2.83
CA VAL A 486 -5.60 -5.73 4.11
C VAL A 486 -5.28 -6.92 5.00
N LEU A 487 -4.27 -6.79 5.86
CA LEU A 487 -3.65 -7.94 6.55
C LEU A 487 -4.60 -8.69 7.49
N PHE A 488 -5.69 -8.05 7.94
CA PHE A 488 -6.76 -8.76 8.63
C PHE A 488 -7.44 -9.79 7.72
N HIS A 489 -7.69 -9.44 6.46
CA HIS A 489 -8.29 -10.36 5.49
C HIS A 489 -7.33 -11.49 5.12
N GLU A 490 -6.03 -11.17 4.96
CA GLU A 490 -4.97 -12.15 4.75
C GLU A 490 -4.92 -13.17 5.89
N ASP A 491 -4.82 -12.69 7.15
CA ASP A 491 -4.74 -13.54 8.33
C ASP A 491 -6.04 -14.36 8.56
N LYS A 492 -7.16 -13.94 7.95
CA LYS A 492 -8.46 -14.61 7.98
C LYS A 492 -8.79 -15.37 6.70
N GLY A 493 -7.79 -15.70 5.89
CA GLY A 493 -7.88 -16.66 4.80
C GLY A 493 -7.84 -16.11 3.38
N MET A 494 -7.88 -14.77 3.13
CA MET A 494 -7.81 -14.21 1.77
C MET A 494 -6.39 -14.26 1.21
N MET A 495 -5.88 -15.47 1.09
CA MET A 495 -4.59 -15.79 0.51
C MET A 495 -4.69 -17.08 -0.30
N SER A 496 -3.85 -17.22 -1.30
CA SER A 496 -3.80 -18.38 -2.20
C SER A 496 -2.35 -18.76 -2.47
N ALA A 497 -2.02 -20.04 -2.27
CA ALA A 497 -0.72 -20.55 -2.66
C ALA A 497 -0.71 -20.81 -4.17
N ILE A 498 0.26 -20.24 -4.85
CA ILE A 498 0.44 -20.33 -6.29
C ILE A 498 1.88 -20.77 -6.61
N GLN A 499 2.10 -21.29 -7.81
CA GLN A 499 3.44 -21.74 -8.20
C GLN A 499 3.72 -21.46 -9.68
N ILE A 500 5.02 -21.29 -9.98
CA ILE A 500 5.54 -21.30 -11.34
C ILE A 500 6.34 -22.60 -11.53
N VAL A 501 6.10 -23.27 -12.65
CA VAL A 501 6.83 -24.45 -13.10
C VAL A 501 7.47 -24.19 -14.47
N ASP A 502 8.41 -25.06 -14.88
CA ASP A 502 9.06 -25.03 -16.18
C ASP A 502 8.07 -25.23 -17.34
#